data_96e2aca02d85979459d0e90fb18c60d0
#
_entry.id   96e2aca02d85979459d0e90fb18c60d0
#
_cell.length_a   1.000
_cell.length_b   1.000
_cell.length_c   1.000
_cell.angle_alpha   90.00
_cell.angle_beta   90.00
_cell.angle_gamma   90.00
#
_symmetry.space_group_name_H-M   'P 1'
#
loop_
_entity.id
_entity.type
_entity.pdbx_description
1 polymer ?
#
loop_
_entity_poly.entity_id
_entity_poly.type
_entity_poly.pdbx_seq_one_letter_code
_entity_poly.pdbx_strand_id
1 'polypeptide(L)'
;SPRAIVLAEDREHFSALLKELGLKQAEAGTATNVEDAAAIAARIGYPVLLRPSFVLGGRGMIIVYEEKELRRYMNEAVEASEERPVLIDRFLENAVEIDVDVIADRERAVIGAIMQHVEPAGIHSGDSASMIPAMGISMKMHKEITRASKELASKLNVCGLMNIQFAVKDEQLYVIEVNPRASRTVPFVSKSIGKPLAKLAAQVMAGKTLAELGFTREITPEYYCVKEAVF
;
A
#
# COMPACT_ATOMS: atom_id res chain seq x y z
N SER A 1 13.50 -5.99 9.41
CA SER A 1 14.21 -7.29 9.49
C SER A 1 13.81 -8.17 8.32
N PRO A 2 14.61 -9.18 7.89
CA PRO A 2 14.22 -10.11 6.83
C PRO A 2 12.86 -10.78 7.10
N ARG A 3 12.58 -11.12 8.35
CA ARG A 3 11.29 -11.70 8.75
C ARG A 3 10.11 -10.76 8.49
N ALA A 4 10.27 -9.46 8.71
CA ALA A 4 9.21 -8.48 8.44
C ALA A 4 8.90 -8.39 6.93
N ILE A 5 9.94 -8.50 6.09
CA ILE A 5 9.80 -8.50 4.63
C ILE A 5 9.02 -9.75 4.20
N VAL A 6 9.44 -10.93 4.66
CA VAL A 6 8.75 -12.19 4.34
C VAL A 6 7.28 -12.14 4.75
N LEU A 7 6.96 -11.67 5.96
CA LEU A 7 5.57 -11.55 6.44
C LEU A 7 4.74 -10.55 5.63
N ALA A 8 5.36 -9.51 5.09
CA ALA A 8 4.66 -8.50 4.30
C ALA A 8 4.51 -8.89 2.82
N GLU A 9 5.46 -9.67 2.27
CA GLU A 9 5.47 -10.09 0.86
C GLU A 9 4.76 -11.43 0.63
N ASP A 10 4.75 -12.32 1.63
CA ASP A 10 4.03 -13.59 1.52
C ASP A 10 2.52 -13.36 1.72
N ARG A 11 1.76 -13.71 0.71
CA ARG A 11 0.33 -13.42 0.63
C ARG A 11 -0.51 -14.09 1.71
N GLU A 12 -0.20 -15.34 2.04
CA GLU A 12 -0.93 -16.11 3.05
C GLU A 12 -0.65 -15.57 4.45
N HIS A 13 0.63 -15.35 4.75
CA HIS A 13 1.06 -14.77 6.02
C HIS A 13 0.52 -13.35 6.20
N PHE A 14 0.54 -12.54 5.13
CA PHE A 14 0.02 -11.18 5.18
C PHE A 14 -1.50 -11.15 5.40
N SER A 15 -2.26 -11.99 4.67
CA SER A 15 -3.71 -12.10 4.87
C SER A 15 -4.08 -12.57 6.28
N ALA A 16 -3.33 -13.53 6.84
CA ALA A 16 -3.50 -13.98 8.22
C ALA A 16 -3.23 -12.85 9.22
N LEU A 17 -2.17 -12.06 9.01
CA LEU A 17 -1.84 -10.89 9.82
C LEU A 17 -2.95 -9.84 9.79
N LEU A 18 -3.46 -9.49 8.60
CA LEU A 18 -4.54 -8.52 8.46
C LEU A 18 -5.81 -9.00 9.15
N LYS A 19 -6.15 -10.28 9.02
CA LYS A 19 -7.30 -10.88 9.70
C LYS A 19 -7.15 -10.84 11.23
N GLU A 20 -5.96 -11.11 11.76
CA GLU A 20 -5.66 -10.99 13.20
C GLU A 20 -5.88 -9.56 13.71
N LEU A 21 -5.50 -8.56 12.91
CA LEU A 21 -5.66 -7.14 13.23
C LEU A 21 -7.06 -6.58 12.93
N GLY A 22 -7.97 -7.40 12.39
CA GLY A 22 -9.30 -6.95 11.97
C GLY A 22 -9.26 -5.93 10.82
N LEU A 23 -8.19 -5.94 10.01
CA LEU A 23 -8.02 -5.08 8.86
C LEU A 23 -8.56 -5.75 7.60
N LYS A 24 -9.19 -4.98 6.73
CA LYS A 24 -9.72 -5.49 5.46
C LYS A 24 -8.65 -5.45 4.39
N GLN A 25 -8.70 -6.44 3.51
CA GLN A 25 -7.95 -6.50 2.25
C GLN A 25 -8.95 -6.70 1.13
N ALA A 26 -8.67 -6.20 -0.06
CA ALA A 26 -9.46 -6.53 -1.25
C ALA A 26 -9.41 -8.04 -1.49
N GLU A 27 -10.56 -8.63 -1.85
CA GLU A 27 -10.60 -10.04 -2.21
C GLU A 27 -9.70 -10.32 -3.41
N ALA A 28 -9.03 -11.46 -3.37
CA ALA A 28 -8.02 -11.78 -4.35
C ALA A 28 -7.92 -13.30 -4.60
N GLY A 29 -7.25 -13.65 -5.68
CA GLY A 29 -6.91 -15.01 -6.03
C GLY A 29 -5.73 -15.08 -7.00
N THR A 30 -5.29 -16.28 -7.27
CA THR A 30 -4.17 -16.53 -8.22
C THR A 30 -4.58 -17.66 -9.16
N ALA A 31 -4.38 -17.47 -10.45
CA ALA A 31 -4.70 -18.46 -11.48
C ALA A 31 -3.53 -18.63 -12.45
N THR A 32 -3.37 -19.85 -12.94
CA THR A 32 -2.39 -20.20 -13.98
C THR A 32 -3.08 -20.53 -15.30
N ASN A 33 -4.41 -20.58 -15.33
CA ASN A 33 -5.20 -20.86 -16.51
C ASN A 33 -6.47 -20.00 -16.55
N VAL A 34 -7.11 -19.96 -17.70
CA VAL A 34 -8.28 -19.10 -17.98
C VAL A 34 -9.50 -19.48 -17.14
N GLU A 35 -9.73 -20.79 -16.94
CA GLU A 35 -10.94 -21.28 -16.25
C GLU A 35 -10.88 -20.96 -14.76
N ASP A 36 -9.74 -21.18 -14.13
CA ASP A 36 -9.52 -20.80 -12.72
C ASP A 36 -9.63 -19.27 -12.54
N ALA A 37 -9.09 -18.51 -13.50
CA ALA A 37 -9.19 -17.05 -13.48
C ALA A 37 -10.64 -16.59 -13.55
N ALA A 38 -11.45 -17.17 -14.44
CA ALA A 38 -12.86 -16.85 -14.56
C ALA A 38 -13.64 -17.23 -13.30
N ALA A 39 -13.37 -18.38 -12.71
CA ALA A 39 -14.01 -18.82 -11.47
C ALA A 39 -13.66 -17.88 -10.28
N ILE A 40 -12.40 -17.46 -10.18
CA ILE A 40 -11.95 -16.49 -9.16
C ILE A 40 -12.64 -15.15 -9.36
N ALA A 41 -12.65 -14.61 -10.59
CA ALA A 41 -13.27 -13.33 -10.88
C ALA A 41 -14.79 -13.34 -10.66
N ALA A 42 -15.46 -14.43 -10.99
CA ALA A 42 -16.89 -14.60 -10.70
C ALA A 42 -17.17 -14.60 -9.19
N ARG A 43 -16.32 -15.22 -8.38
CA ARG A 43 -16.42 -15.22 -6.92
C ARG A 43 -16.15 -13.85 -6.30
N ILE A 44 -15.11 -13.15 -6.79
CA ILE A 44 -14.69 -11.84 -6.29
C ILE A 44 -15.68 -10.74 -6.73
N GLY A 45 -16.24 -10.89 -7.94
CA GLY A 45 -17.08 -9.90 -8.62
C GLY A 45 -16.25 -8.88 -9.40
N TYR A 46 -16.79 -8.48 -10.57
CA TYR A 46 -16.18 -7.45 -11.41
C TYR A 46 -16.43 -6.03 -10.86
N PRO A 47 -15.57 -5.04 -11.20
CA PRO A 47 -14.32 -5.19 -11.96
C PRO A 47 -13.20 -5.84 -11.13
N VAL A 48 -12.27 -6.50 -11.82
CA VAL A 48 -11.07 -7.08 -11.24
C VAL A 48 -9.81 -6.52 -11.90
N LEU A 49 -8.72 -6.45 -11.12
CA LEU A 49 -7.39 -6.08 -11.60
C LEU A 49 -6.58 -7.35 -11.82
N LEU A 50 -6.11 -7.56 -13.04
CA LEU A 50 -5.22 -8.66 -13.40
C LEU A 50 -3.78 -8.17 -13.37
N ARG A 51 -2.91 -8.89 -12.65
CA ARG A 51 -1.49 -8.56 -12.48
C ARG A 51 -0.64 -9.80 -12.75
N PRO A 52 0.16 -9.83 -13.83
CA PRO A 52 1.14 -10.90 -14.02
C PRO A 52 2.19 -10.89 -12.90
N SER A 53 2.57 -12.06 -12.38
CA SER A 53 3.42 -12.18 -11.18
C SER A 53 4.86 -11.68 -11.35
N PHE A 54 5.32 -11.39 -12.57
CA PHE A 54 6.72 -11.06 -12.86
C PHE A 54 6.89 -9.78 -13.69
N VAL A 55 6.00 -8.83 -13.56
CA VAL A 55 6.12 -7.55 -14.28
C VAL A 55 6.57 -6.45 -13.34
N LEU A 56 7.74 -5.87 -13.61
CA LEU A 56 8.26 -4.72 -12.87
C LEU A 56 7.55 -3.43 -13.29
N GLY A 57 7.16 -2.61 -12.32
CA GLY A 57 6.69 -1.25 -12.55
C GLY A 57 5.29 -1.13 -13.15
N GLY A 58 4.37 -2.05 -12.82
CA GLY A 58 2.95 -1.94 -13.22
C GLY A 58 2.67 -2.20 -14.71
N ARG A 59 3.67 -2.58 -15.50
CA ARG A 59 3.46 -2.96 -16.90
C ARG A 59 2.63 -4.25 -16.98
N GLY A 60 1.61 -4.25 -17.85
CA GLY A 60 0.75 -5.40 -18.07
C GLY A 60 -0.35 -5.59 -17.01
N MET A 61 -0.54 -4.64 -16.08
CA MET A 61 -1.75 -4.61 -15.26
C MET A 61 -2.92 -4.13 -16.09
N ILE A 62 -4.07 -4.80 -15.97
CA ILE A 62 -5.29 -4.41 -16.65
C ILE A 62 -6.50 -4.56 -15.73
N ILE A 63 -7.38 -3.58 -15.80
CA ILE A 63 -8.69 -3.66 -15.14
C ILE A 63 -9.64 -4.26 -16.17
N VAL A 64 -10.37 -5.31 -15.77
CA VAL A 64 -11.37 -5.96 -16.60
C VAL A 64 -12.73 -5.88 -15.93
N TYR A 65 -13.73 -5.57 -16.72
CA TYR A 65 -15.09 -5.32 -16.26
C TYR A 65 -16.04 -6.50 -16.52
N GLU A 66 -15.63 -7.45 -17.37
CA GLU A 66 -16.43 -8.60 -17.72
C GLU A 66 -15.57 -9.84 -18.04
N GLU A 67 -16.21 -11.03 -17.99
CA GLU A 67 -15.52 -12.31 -18.21
C GLU A 67 -14.90 -12.40 -19.60
N LYS A 68 -15.54 -11.84 -20.64
CA LYS A 68 -15.02 -11.87 -22.01
C LYS A 68 -13.66 -11.18 -22.13
N GLU A 69 -13.50 -10.02 -21.48
CA GLU A 69 -12.21 -9.31 -21.44
C GLU A 69 -11.17 -10.08 -20.67
N LEU A 70 -11.56 -10.68 -19.52
CA LEU A 70 -10.68 -11.53 -18.73
C LEU A 70 -10.15 -12.69 -19.55
N ARG A 71 -11.02 -13.43 -20.24
CA ARG A 71 -10.63 -14.57 -21.07
C ARG A 71 -9.66 -14.17 -22.18
N ARG A 72 -9.92 -13.05 -22.86
CA ARG A 72 -9.00 -12.52 -23.88
C ARG A 72 -7.63 -12.24 -23.32
N TYR A 73 -7.57 -11.50 -22.22
CA TYR A 73 -6.29 -11.13 -21.59
C TYR A 73 -5.52 -12.35 -21.07
N MET A 74 -6.21 -13.29 -20.44
CA MET A 74 -5.59 -14.51 -19.93
C MET A 74 -5.00 -15.36 -21.04
N ASN A 75 -5.67 -15.48 -22.21
CA ASN A 75 -5.12 -16.18 -23.35
C ASN A 75 -3.82 -15.51 -23.85
N GLU A 76 -3.81 -14.18 -23.99
CA GLU A 76 -2.63 -13.43 -24.40
C GLU A 76 -1.49 -13.56 -23.35
N ALA A 77 -1.82 -13.55 -22.06
CA ALA A 77 -0.85 -13.66 -20.97
C ALA A 77 -0.27 -15.09 -20.84
N VAL A 78 -1.11 -16.12 -21.03
CA VAL A 78 -0.70 -17.53 -20.99
C VAL A 78 0.16 -17.89 -22.21
N GLU A 79 -0.18 -17.40 -23.41
CA GLU A 79 0.63 -17.57 -24.61
C GLU A 79 2.03 -16.96 -24.44
N ALA A 80 2.14 -15.82 -23.71
CA ALA A 80 3.41 -15.17 -23.45
C ALA A 80 4.24 -15.88 -22.37
N SER A 81 3.65 -16.77 -21.53
CA SER A 81 4.35 -17.40 -20.40
C SER A 81 3.54 -18.54 -19.77
N GLU A 82 3.69 -19.76 -20.29
CA GLU A 82 2.88 -20.96 -19.97
C GLU A 82 2.81 -21.40 -18.49
N GLU A 83 3.65 -20.90 -17.60
CA GLU A 83 3.70 -21.38 -16.21
C GLU A 83 3.62 -20.27 -15.15
N ARG A 84 3.27 -19.05 -15.53
CA ARG A 84 3.33 -17.94 -14.59
C ARG A 84 1.96 -17.55 -14.05
N PRO A 85 1.79 -17.54 -12.71
CA PRO A 85 0.51 -17.21 -12.14
C PRO A 85 0.15 -15.72 -12.38
N VAL A 86 -1.12 -15.48 -12.70
CA VAL A 86 -1.74 -14.16 -12.76
C VAL A 86 -2.48 -13.91 -11.46
N LEU A 87 -2.23 -12.78 -10.85
CA LEU A 87 -2.93 -12.29 -9.67
C LEU A 87 -4.24 -11.62 -10.11
N ILE A 88 -5.31 -11.93 -9.42
CA ILE A 88 -6.65 -11.40 -9.67
C ILE A 88 -7.13 -10.76 -8.39
N ASP A 89 -7.22 -9.44 -8.38
CA ASP A 89 -7.64 -8.68 -7.21
C ASP A 89 -8.95 -7.95 -7.52
N ARG A 90 -9.84 -7.85 -6.52
CA ARG A 90 -11.00 -6.98 -6.65
C ARG A 90 -10.53 -5.54 -6.86
N PHE A 91 -10.96 -4.94 -7.97
CA PHE A 91 -10.65 -3.53 -8.21
C PHE A 91 -11.62 -2.64 -7.41
N LEU A 92 -11.05 -1.79 -6.57
CA LEU A 92 -11.81 -0.85 -5.74
C LEU A 92 -12.06 0.45 -6.52
N GLU A 93 -12.98 0.39 -7.46
CA GLU A 93 -13.34 1.51 -8.33
C GLU A 93 -13.77 2.74 -7.52
N ASN A 94 -13.28 3.92 -7.90
CA ASN A 94 -13.49 5.19 -7.20
C ASN A 94 -13.01 5.22 -5.73
N ALA A 95 -12.13 4.31 -5.34
CA ALA A 95 -11.46 4.40 -4.06
C ALA A 95 -10.46 5.55 -4.05
N VAL A 96 -10.29 6.18 -2.88
CA VAL A 96 -9.23 7.15 -2.63
C VAL A 96 -8.00 6.38 -2.14
N GLU A 97 -6.90 6.46 -2.87
CA GLU A 97 -5.64 5.87 -2.42
C GLU A 97 -4.92 6.77 -1.42
N ILE A 98 -4.41 6.13 -0.38
CA ILE A 98 -3.70 6.78 0.71
C ILE A 98 -2.37 6.05 0.92
N ASP A 99 -1.28 6.79 0.82
CA ASP A 99 0.05 6.35 1.24
C ASP A 99 0.36 6.85 2.64
N VAL A 100 0.90 5.99 3.49
CA VAL A 100 1.33 6.36 4.84
C VAL A 100 2.78 5.98 5.05
N ASP A 101 3.63 6.97 5.29
CA ASP A 101 5.00 6.72 5.74
C ASP A 101 5.06 6.72 7.26
N VAL A 102 5.61 5.66 7.82
CA VAL A 102 5.75 5.42 9.27
C VAL A 102 7.22 5.26 9.61
N ILE A 103 7.64 5.82 10.75
CA ILE A 103 8.92 5.52 11.37
C ILE A 103 8.69 4.84 12.72
N ALA A 104 9.40 3.76 13.01
CA ALA A 104 9.26 3.03 14.26
C ALA A 104 10.61 2.59 14.84
N ASP A 105 10.71 2.57 16.18
CA ASP A 105 11.88 2.14 16.93
C ASP A 105 11.67 0.84 17.74
N ARG A 106 10.63 0.08 17.41
CA ARG A 106 10.09 -1.11 18.07
C ARG A 106 9.26 -0.83 19.33
N GLU A 107 9.49 0.25 20.03
CA GLU A 107 8.71 0.67 21.20
C GLU A 107 7.56 1.60 20.77
N ARG A 108 7.82 2.41 19.79
CA ARG A 108 6.91 3.44 19.29
C ARG A 108 6.88 3.47 17.77
N ALA A 109 5.70 3.72 17.22
CA ALA A 109 5.52 4.05 15.82
C ALA A 109 4.91 5.47 15.70
N VAL A 110 5.50 6.29 14.84
CA VAL A 110 5.05 7.66 14.55
C VAL A 110 4.74 7.76 13.07
N ILE A 111 3.57 8.32 12.76
CA ILE A 111 3.19 8.64 11.39
C ILE A 111 4.05 9.81 10.91
N GLY A 112 4.74 9.61 9.81
CA GLY A 112 5.47 10.66 9.10
C GLY A 112 4.50 11.58 8.37
N ALA A 113 3.64 11.00 7.54
CA ALA A 113 2.50 11.67 6.94
C ALA A 113 1.46 10.67 6.43
N ILE A 114 0.22 11.14 6.36
CA ILE A 114 -0.88 10.52 5.61
C ILE A 114 -1.04 11.34 4.32
N MET A 115 -0.81 10.69 3.20
CA MET A 115 -0.71 11.30 1.89
C MET A 115 -1.79 10.75 0.99
N GLN A 116 -2.53 11.61 0.32
CA GLN A 116 -3.58 11.23 -0.61
C GLN A 116 -3.09 11.31 -2.04
N HIS A 117 -3.41 10.31 -2.86
CA HIS A 117 -3.26 10.39 -4.31
C HIS A 117 -4.36 11.25 -4.93
N VAL A 118 -3.99 12.01 -5.96
CA VAL A 118 -4.94 12.85 -6.71
C VAL A 118 -5.60 12.03 -7.81
N GLU A 119 -4.85 11.15 -8.46
CA GLU A 119 -5.36 10.24 -9.48
C GLU A 119 -6.21 9.12 -8.87
N PRO A 120 -7.11 8.53 -9.68
CA PRO A 120 -7.89 7.37 -9.27
C PRO A 120 -7.01 6.18 -8.86
N ALA A 121 -7.56 5.32 -8.01
CA ALA A 121 -6.93 4.08 -7.58
C ALA A 121 -6.44 3.22 -8.76
N GLY A 122 -5.26 2.60 -8.59
CA GLY A 122 -4.62 1.75 -9.59
C GLY A 122 -3.47 2.39 -10.35
N ILE A 123 -3.15 3.67 -10.09
CA ILE A 123 -1.96 4.32 -10.62
C ILE A 123 -0.83 4.19 -9.59
N HIS A 124 0.35 3.78 -10.06
CA HIS A 124 1.50 3.59 -9.17
C HIS A 124 1.87 4.87 -8.42
N SER A 125 2.14 4.79 -7.12
CA SER A 125 2.45 5.94 -6.25
C SER A 125 3.63 6.81 -6.71
N GLY A 126 4.54 6.25 -7.50
CA GLY A 126 5.63 7.00 -8.13
C GLY A 126 5.16 7.96 -9.23
N ASP A 127 4.09 7.58 -9.91
CA ASP A 127 3.56 8.27 -11.10
C ASP A 127 2.33 9.13 -10.77
N SER A 128 1.77 8.99 -9.56
CA SER A 128 0.65 9.79 -9.06
C SER A 128 1.11 11.12 -8.49
N ALA A 129 0.32 12.17 -8.75
CA ALA A 129 0.33 13.37 -7.93
C ALA A 129 -0.18 13.01 -6.53
N SER A 130 0.42 13.60 -5.51
CA SER A 130 0.06 13.30 -4.12
C SER A 130 0.08 14.55 -3.28
N MET A 131 -0.79 14.61 -2.28
CA MET A 131 -0.91 15.77 -1.39
C MET A 131 -0.82 15.40 0.09
N ILE A 132 -0.22 16.28 0.88
CA ILE A 132 -0.15 16.24 2.34
C ILE A 132 -0.63 17.60 2.88
N PRO A 133 -1.50 17.64 3.90
CA PRO A 133 -2.28 16.52 4.45
C PRO A 133 -3.29 15.96 3.47
N ALA A 134 -3.78 14.74 3.72
CA ALA A 134 -4.85 14.14 2.93
C ALA A 134 -6.13 14.96 3.04
N MET A 135 -6.78 15.20 1.89
CA MET A 135 -8.06 15.88 1.81
C MET A 135 -9.19 14.85 1.63
N GLY A 136 -10.38 15.18 2.10
CA GLY A 136 -11.56 14.36 1.82
C GLY A 136 -11.66 13.05 2.61
N ILE A 137 -10.77 12.81 3.57
CA ILE A 137 -10.94 11.73 4.55
C ILE A 137 -11.55 12.28 5.84
N SER A 138 -12.51 11.54 6.39
CA SER A 138 -13.13 11.92 7.66
C SER A 138 -12.14 11.81 8.83
N MET A 139 -12.40 12.54 9.91
CA MET A 139 -11.61 12.39 11.15
C MET A 139 -11.65 10.97 11.72
N LYS A 140 -12.75 10.24 11.47
CA LYS A 140 -12.87 8.84 11.84
C LYS A 140 -11.88 8.01 11.02
N MET A 141 -11.84 8.22 9.71
CA MET A 141 -10.94 7.51 8.80
C MET A 141 -9.47 7.83 9.11
N HIS A 142 -9.13 9.08 9.38
CA HIS A 142 -7.77 9.47 9.80
C HIS A 142 -7.31 8.69 11.05
N LYS A 143 -8.20 8.58 12.07
CA LYS A 143 -7.90 7.79 13.28
C LYS A 143 -7.74 6.30 12.98
N GLU A 144 -8.55 5.76 12.09
CA GLU A 144 -8.48 4.35 11.69
C GLU A 144 -7.19 4.05 10.93
N ILE A 145 -6.81 4.90 9.97
CA ILE A 145 -5.54 4.80 9.26
C ILE A 145 -4.36 4.85 10.24
N THR A 146 -4.38 5.82 11.18
CA THR A 146 -3.33 5.97 12.19
C THR A 146 -3.22 4.73 13.07
N ARG A 147 -4.35 4.18 13.53
CA ARG A 147 -4.41 2.95 14.34
C ARG A 147 -3.83 1.77 13.56
N ALA A 148 -4.37 1.51 12.36
CA ALA A 148 -3.94 0.40 11.51
C ALA A 148 -2.44 0.46 11.21
N SER A 149 -1.93 1.64 10.89
CA SER A 149 -0.50 1.84 10.58
C SER A 149 0.40 1.53 11.77
N LYS A 150 0.02 1.95 12.98
CA LYS A 150 0.79 1.67 14.20
C LYS A 150 0.73 0.21 14.59
N GLU A 151 -0.42 -0.44 14.47
CA GLU A 151 -0.59 -1.87 14.74
C GLU A 151 0.24 -2.73 13.77
N LEU A 152 0.23 -2.41 12.47
CA LEU A 152 1.07 -3.07 11.48
C LEU A 152 2.56 -2.90 11.78
N ALA A 153 3.00 -1.68 12.13
CA ALA A 153 4.39 -1.42 12.51
C ALA A 153 4.81 -2.25 13.71
N SER A 154 3.96 -2.35 14.73
CA SER A 154 4.20 -3.14 15.94
C SER A 154 4.28 -4.64 15.63
N LYS A 155 3.29 -5.19 14.93
CA LYS A 155 3.22 -6.63 14.58
C LYS A 155 4.36 -7.09 13.69
N LEU A 156 4.79 -6.25 12.75
CA LEU A 156 5.93 -6.51 11.90
C LEU A 156 7.28 -6.22 12.59
N ASN A 157 7.24 -5.75 13.84
CA ASN A 157 8.44 -5.37 14.61
C ASN A 157 9.38 -4.45 13.79
N VAL A 158 8.79 -3.38 13.23
CA VAL A 158 9.51 -2.45 12.37
C VAL A 158 10.54 -1.66 13.18
N CYS A 159 11.74 -1.54 12.61
CA CYS A 159 12.79 -0.65 13.10
C CYS A 159 13.31 0.17 11.92
N GLY A 160 13.03 1.44 11.90
CA GLY A 160 13.26 2.34 10.76
C GLY A 160 11.95 2.72 10.06
N LEU A 161 11.98 2.80 8.73
CA LEU A 161 10.84 3.22 7.92
C LEU A 161 9.97 2.05 7.44
N MET A 162 8.70 2.34 7.29
CA MET A 162 7.70 1.49 6.67
C MET A 162 6.74 2.37 5.87
N ASN A 163 6.35 1.91 4.69
CA ASN A 163 5.29 2.50 3.89
C ASN A 163 4.09 1.55 3.84
N ILE A 164 2.89 2.10 3.93
CA ILE A 164 1.65 1.36 3.81
C ILE A 164 0.79 2.04 2.77
N GLN A 165 0.25 1.26 1.84
CA GLN A 165 -0.75 1.71 0.89
C GLN A 165 -2.12 1.23 1.32
N PHE A 166 -3.05 2.17 1.42
CA PHE A 166 -4.45 1.95 1.72
C PHE A 166 -5.34 2.41 0.57
N ALA A 167 -6.52 1.83 0.49
CA ALA A 167 -7.65 2.38 -0.26
C ALA A 167 -8.80 2.68 0.69
N VAL A 168 -9.43 3.81 0.52
CA VAL A 168 -10.66 4.19 1.23
C VAL A 168 -11.81 4.19 0.24
N LYS A 169 -12.79 3.33 0.47
CA LYS A 169 -14.02 3.23 -0.32
C LYS A 169 -15.22 3.11 0.60
N ASP A 170 -16.24 3.93 0.39
CA ASP A 170 -17.50 3.91 1.15
C ASP A 170 -17.27 3.92 2.68
N GLU A 171 -16.39 4.83 3.15
CA GLU A 171 -15.96 4.93 4.56
C GLU A 171 -15.37 3.61 5.13
N GLN A 172 -14.82 2.75 4.29
CA GLN A 172 -14.12 1.54 4.68
C GLN A 172 -12.65 1.60 4.27
N LEU A 173 -11.79 1.19 5.19
CA LEU A 173 -10.34 1.12 4.98
C LEU A 173 -9.94 -0.27 4.48
N TYR A 174 -9.20 -0.31 3.39
CA TYR A 174 -8.58 -1.52 2.84
C TYR A 174 -7.08 -1.38 2.81
N VAL A 175 -6.36 -2.40 3.26
CA VAL A 175 -4.89 -2.46 3.10
C VAL A 175 -4.59 -3.03 1.72
N ILE A 176 -3.80 -2.30 0.93
CA ILE A 176 -3.33 -2.74 -0.39
C ILE A 176 -2.02 -3.47 -0.24
N GLU A 177 -1.00 -2.79 0.34
CA GLU A 177 0.30 -3.39 0.58
C GLU A 177 1.03 -2.72 1.74
N VAL A 178 2.00 -3.44 2.30
CA VAL A 178 2.89 -2.95 3.35
C VAL A 178 4.34 -3.20 2.94
N ASN A 179 5.12 -2.15 2.94
CA ASN A 179 6.53 -2.17 2.58
C ASN A 179 7.39 -1.81 3.80
N PRO A 180 7.98 -2.78 4.56
CA PRO A 180 8.81 -2.49 5.72
C PRO A 180 10.21 -2.00 5.31
N ARG A 181 10.24 -0.95 4.55
CA ARG A 181 11.42 -0.27 3.99
C ARG A 181 11.10 1.20 3.71
N ALA A 182 12.14 1.98 3.37
CA ALA A 182 11.96 3.33 2.86
C ALA A 182 11.19 3.33 1.53
N SER A 183 10.29 4.27 1.38
CA SER A 183 9.52 4.54 0.16
C SER A 183 10.16 5.65 -0.68
N ARG A 184 9.71 5.79 -1.91
CA ARG A 184 10.06 6.93 -2.79
C ARG A 184 9.44 8.24 -2.32
N THR A 185 8.45 8.20 -1.46
CA THR A 185 7.73 9.36 -0.91
C THR A 185 8.44 10.00 0.28
N VAL A 186 9.38 9.30 0.94
CA VAL A 186 10.11 9.78 2.12
C VAL A 186 10.77 11.16 1.92
N PRO A 187 11.41 11.48 0.80
CA PRO A 187 11.96 12.82 0.57
C PRO A 187 10.90 13.91 0.52
N PHE A 188 9.74 13.63 -0.09
CA PHE A 188 8.61 14.54 -0.15
C PHE A 188 8.01 14.77 1.24
N VAL A 189 7.71 13.69 1.97
CA VAL A 189 7.22 13.75 3.35
C VAL A 189 8.17 14.53 4.24
N SER A 190 9.47 14.24 4.16
CA SER A 190 10.50 14.93 4.97
C SER A 190 10.50 16.44 4.78
N LYS A 191 10.35 16.90 3.52
CA LYS A 191 10.25 18.33 3.19
C LYS A 191 8.95 18.93 3.68
N SER A 192 7.84 18.24 3.49
CA SER A 192 6.51 18.70 3.89
C SER A 192 6.38 18.93 5.38
N ILE A 193 6.94 18.05 6.20
CA ILE A 193 6.85 18.16 7.67
C ILE A 193 8.08 18.83 8.31
N GLY A 194 9.09 19.21 7.52
CA GLY A 194 10.32 19.84 8.03
C GLY A 194 11.18 18.90 8.90
N LYS A 195 11.10 17.58 8.71
CA LYS A 195 11.88 16.57 9.47
C LYS A 195 12.57 15.59 8.52
N PRO A 196 13.87 15.34 8.68
CA PRO A 196 14.64 14.45 7.80
C PRO A 196 14.40 12.98 8.17
N LEU A 197 13.27 12.40 7.74
CA LEU A 197 12.84 11.04 8.14
C LEU A 197 13.89 9.97 7.87
N ALA A 198 14.58 10.03 6.72
CA ALA A 198 15.63 9.06 6.40
C ALA A 198 16.81 9.13 7.39
N LYS A 199 17.20 10.34 7.83
CA LYS A 199 18.24 10.52 8.85
C LYS A 199 17.78 9.99 10.21
N LEU A 200 16.54 10.30 10.61
CA LEU A 200 15.95 9.78 11.85
C LEU A 200 15.91 8.25 11.83
N ALA A 201 15.46 7.66 10.72
CA ALA A 201 15.41 6.21 10.57
C ALA A 201 16.79 5.55 10.67
N ALA A 202 17.83 6.13 10.05
CA ALA A 202 19.19 5.64 10.17
C ALA A 202 19.68 5.65 11.62
N GLN A 203 19.36 6.70 12.38
CA GLN A 203 19.69 6.80 13.80
C GLN A 203 18.93 5.78 14.67
N VAL A 204 17.64 5.54 14.34
CA VAL A 204 16.83 4.50 14.98
C VAL A 204 17.43 3.12 14.71
N MET A 205 17.80 2.83 13.46
CA MET A 205 18.46 1.56 13.11
C MET A 205 19.83 1.39 13.80
N ALA A 206 20.48 2.50 14.13
CA ALA A 206 21.73 2.52 14.92
C ALA A 206 21.50 2.44 16.45
N GLY A 207 20.24 2.27 16.89
CA GLY A 207 19.88 2.00 18.29
C GLY A 207 19.34 3.18 19.08
N LYS A 208 19.13 4.36 18.47
CA LYS A 208 18.45 5.47 19.13
C LYS A 208 16.93 5.26 19.12
N THR A 209 16.27 5.75 20.17
CA THR A 209 14.81 5.80 20.23
C THR A 209 14.25 7.06 19.58
N LEU A 210 13.01 7.01 19.14
CA LEU A 210 12.29 8.19 18.63
C LEU A 210 12.11 9.26 19.71
N ALA A 211 12.06 8.84 20.98
CA ALA A 211 12.00 9.76 22.12
C ALA A 211 13.30 10.57 22.25
N GLU A 212 14.47 9.92 22.20
CA GLU A 212 15.78 10.58 22.21
C GLU A 212 15.97 11.53 21.02
N LEU A 213 15.37 11.19 19.87
CA LEU A 213 15.43 12.00 18.66
C LEU A 213 14.39 13.15 18.63
N GLY A 214 13.53 13.26 19.66
CA GLY A 214 12.47 14.27 19.74
C GLY A 214 11.40 14.16 18.66
N PHE A 215 11.19 12.95 18.11
CA PHE A 215 10.17 12.67 17.10
C PHE A 215 9.13 11.68 17.64
N THR A 216 8.19 12.19 18.43
CA THR A 216 7.25 11.37 19.20
C THR A 216 5.79 11.50 18.78
N ARG A 217 5.49 12.42 17.86
CA ARG A 217 4.13 12.68 17.35
C ARG A 217 4.15 13.05 15.88
N GLU A 218 3.03 12.80 15.23
CA GLU A 218 2.76 13.26 13.87
C GLU A 218 2.84 14.79 13.78
N ILE A 219 3.34 15.28 12.65
CA ILE A 219 3.41 16.70 12.32
C ILE A 219 2.54 16.92 11.09
N THR A 220 1.44 17.64 11.26
CA THR A 220 0.59 18.06 10.13
C THR A 220 1.04 19.45 9.70
N PRO A 221 1.44 19.66 8.45
CA PRO A 221 1.78 21.00 7.96
C PRO A 221 0.54 21.90 7.93
N GLU A 222 0.74 23.20 8.11
CA GLU A 222 -0.31 24.24 8.08
C GLU A 222 -0.75 24.61 6.65
N TYR A 223 -0.07 24.04 5.64
CA TYR A 223 -0.31 24.26 4.22
C TYR A 223 -0.33 22.93 3.48
N TYR A 224 -0.93 22.91 2.30
CA TYR A 224 -0.91 21.75 1.43
C TYR A 224 0.41 21.69 0.68
N CYS A 225 1.06 20.52 0.77
CA CYS A 225 2.20 20.17 -0.05
C CYS A 225 1.71 19.25 -1.17
N VAL A 226 2.12 19.53 -2.40
CA VAL A 226 1.78 18.69 -3.54
C VAL A 226 3.07 18.18 -4.18
N LYS A 227 3.10 16.88 -4.44
CA LYS A 227 4.12 16.21 -5.27
C LYS A 227 3.47 15.89 -6.61
N GLU A 228 4.18 16.13 -7.68
CA GLU A 228 3.78 15.73 -9.02
C GLU A 228 4.91 14.93 -9.69
N ALA A 229 4.56 13.99 -10.56
CA ALA A 229 5.53 13.28 -11.39
C ALA A 229 5.91 14.18 -12.59
N VAL A 230 7.21 14.21 -12.89
CA VAL A 230 7.74 14.90 -14.08
C VAL A 230 8.18 13.82 -15.05
N PHE A 231 7.62 13.84 -16.26
CA PHE A 231 7.93 12.91 -17.35
C PHE A 231 8.87 13.52 -18.37
#